data_90a70157f7253914f80a428111a41b04
#
_entry.id   90a70157f7253914f80a428111a41b04
#
_cell.length_a   1.000
_cell.length_b   1.000
_cell.length_c   1.000
_cell.angle_alpha   90.00
_cell.angle_beta   90.00
_cell.angle_gamma   90.00
#
_symmetry.space_group_name_H-M   'P 1'
#
loop_
_entity.id
_entity.type
_entity.pdbx_description
1 polymer ?
#
loop_
_entity_poly.entity_id
_entity_poly.type
_entity_poly.pdbx_seq_one_letter_code
_entity_poly.pdbx_strand_id
1 'polypeptide(L)'
;HCGKCYVEFFPNAKQENLFIGMLRAFAYMGVPKYILTDNMKSVVLRRDFEGYPVWQKDYESFMNAVGFQTKLCKPRHPFTKGKVERFIRFVKDNFLAGRSFWNLTDLNRQALEWCEKHNDQYHRQIDDIPNYLHASGCMSVAQ
;
A
#
# COMPACT_ATOMS: atom_id res chain seq x y z
N HIS A 1 -4.07 -12.17 -6.35
CA HIS A 1 -3.18 -11.45 -5.46
C HIS A 1 -1.89 -11.09 -6.16
N CYS A 2 -1.17 -10.15 -5.60
CA CYS A 2 0.06 -9.66 -6.19
C CYS A 2 1.26 -10.19 -5.42
N GLY A 3 2.22 -10.79 -6.14
CA GLY A 3 3.47 -11.23 -5.54
C GLY A 3 4.50 -10.13 -5.40
N LYS A 4 4.38 -9.07 -6.19
CA LYS A 4 5.26 -7.92 -6.05
C LYS A 4 4.86 -7.09 -4.85
N CYS A 5 5.84 -6.48 -4.22
CA CYS A 5 5.59 -5.58 -3.10
C CYS A 5 6.42 -4.31 -3.21
N TYR A 6 5.94 -3.29 -2.56
CA TYR A 6 6.65 -2.04 -2.36
C TYR A 6 6.38 -1.59 -0.94
N VAL A 7 7.43 -1.27 -0.21
CA VAL A 7 7.32 -0.87 1.19
C VAL A 7 8.06 0.44 1.39
N GLU A 8 7.39 1.38 2.00
CA GLU A 8 7.99 2.66 2.38
C GLU A 8 7.41 3.10 3.71
N PHE A 9 8.24 3.66 4.57
CA PHE A 9 7.86 4.08 5.92
C PHE A 9 7.80 5.60 5.99
N PHE A 10 6.80 6.10 6.72
CA PHE A 10 6.59 7.52 6.90
C PHE A 10 6.43 7.83 8.38
N PRO A 11 6.72 9.06 8.81
CA PRO A 11 6.60 9.42 10.23
C PRO A 11 5.15 9.51 10.71
N ASN A 12 4.20 9.62 9.79
CA ASN A 12 2.79 9.69 10.14
C ASN A 12 1.95 9.26 8.93
N ALA A 13 0.64 9.13 9.13
CA ALA A 13 -0.31 8.71 8.09
C ALA A 13 -1.09 9.89 7.51
N LYS A 14 -0.49 11.08 7.48
CA LYS A 14 -1.14 12.24 6.87
C LYS A 14 -1.30 12.07 5.37
N GLN A 15 -2.27 12.76 4.81
CA GLN A 15 -2.63 12.66 3.40
C GLN A 15 -1.43 12.95 2.47
N GLU A 16 -0.59 13.90 2.83
CA GLU A 16 0.61 14.23 2.05
C GLU A 16 1.53 13.03 1.89
N ASN A 17 1.77 12.32 2.99
CA ASN A 17 2.60 11.13 2.98
C ASN A 17 1.96 10.00 2.21
N LEU A 18 0.65 9.87 2.30
CA LEU A 18 -0.10 8.89 1.52
C LEU A 18 0.10 9.12 0.03
N PHE A 19 -0.05 10.36 -0.42
CA PHE A 19 0.11 10.70 -1.84
C PHE A 19 1.53 10.45 -2.33
N ILE A 20 2.52 10.86 -1.53
CA ILE A 20 3.93 10.64 -1.88
C ILE A 20 4.22 9.15 -2.00
N GLY A 21 3.77 8.37 -1.02
CA GLY A 21 3.99 6.93 -1.02
C GLY A 21 3.32 6.24 -2.21
N MET A 22 2.10 6.65 -2.53
CA MET A 22 1.39 6.10 -3.68
C MET A 22 2.08 6.43 -4.99
N LEU A 23 2.52 7.69 -5.16
CA LEU A 23 3.22 8.09 -6.38
C LEU A 23 4.53 7.32 -6.56
N ARG A 24 5.27 7.12 -5.49
CA ARG A 24 6.51 6.35 -5.54
C ARG A 24 6.24 4.88 -5.84
N ALA A 25 5.21 4.31 -5.25
CA ALA A 25 4.82 2.94 -5.54
C ALA A 25 4.39 2.79 -7.00
N PHE A 26 3.65 3.74 -7.53
CA PHE A 26 3.23 3.73 -8.93
C PHE A 26 4.42 3.89 -9.88
N ALA A 27 5.40 4.71 -9.51
CA ALA A 27 6.62 4.83 -10.31
C ALA A 27 7.41 3.52 -10.32
N TYR A 28 7.37 2.78 -9.22
CA TYR A 28 8.09 1.52 -9.10
C TYR A 28 7.37 0.36 -9.79
N MET A 29 6.05 0.27 -9.63
CA MET A 29 5.28 -0.89 -10.08
C MET A 29 4.28 -0.60 -11.19
N GLY A 30 4.09 0.67 -11.54
CA GLY A 30 3.06 1.09 -12.49
C GLY A 30 1.76 1.46 -11.80
N VAL A 31 0.91 2.21 -12.48
CA VAL A 31 -0.38 2.63 -11.94
C VAL A 31 -1.40 1.49 -12.12
N PRO A 32 -1.94 0.96 -11.04
CA PRO A 32 -2.95 -0.09 -11.14
C PRO A 32 -4.30 0.50 -11.52
N LYS A 33 -5.19 -0.34 -11.98
CA LYS A 33 -6.58 0.07 -12.23
C LYS A 33 -7.33 0.32 -10.94
N TYR A 34 -7.07 -0.54 -9.94
CA TYR A 34 -7.73 -0.48 -8.63
C TYR A 34 -6.73 -0.57 -7.51
N ILE A 35 -7.00 0.16 -6.44
CA ILE A 35 -6.26 0.08 -5.19
C ILE A 35 -7.23 -0.35 -4.11
N LEU A 36 -6.79 -1.24 -3.25
CA LEU A 36 -7.54 -1.66 -2.08
C LEU A 36 -6.93 -1.00 -0.85
N THR A 37 -7.72 -0.25 -0.10
CA THR A 37 -7.24 0.40 1.12
C THR A 37 -8.20 0.21 2.27
N ASP A 38 -7.70 0.45 3.48
CA ASP A 38 -8.52 0.56 4.67
C ASP A 38 -9.36 1.84 4.62
N ASN A 39 -10.33 1.93 5.52
CA ASN A 39 -11.17 3.13 5.66
C ASN A 39 -10.41 4.22 6.43
N MET A 40 -9.32 4.70 5.86
CA MET A 40 -8.52 5.75 6.47
C MET A 40 -9.17 7.12 6.29
N LYS A 41 -9.04 7.98 7.29
CA LYS A 41 -9.58 9.34 7.22
C LYS A 41 -8.95 10.18 6.12
N SER A 42 -7.74 9.85 5.71
CA SER A 42 -7.07 10.53 4.59
C SER A 42 -7.68 10.19 3.24
N VAL A 43 -8.45 9.13 3.16
CA VAL A 43 -9.03 8.60 1.93
C VAL A 43 -10.53 8.84 1.88
N VAL A 44 -11.23 8.50 2.94
CA VAL A 44 -12.68 8.55 2.99
C VAL A 44 -13.14 9.29 4.23
N LEU A 45 -14.10 10.20 4.06
CA LEU A 45 -14.68 10.95 5.18
C LEU A 45 -15.66 10.10 5.97
N ARG A 46 -16.55 9.44 5.25
CA ARG A 46 -17.61 8.62 5.83
C ARG A 46 -18.28 7.83 4.72
N ARG A 47 -19.21 6.99 5.09
CA ARG A 47 -20.12 6.37 4.12
C ARG A 47 -21.46 7.07 4.22
N ASP A 48 -22.15 7.24 3.08
CA ASP A 48 -23.49 7.79 3.10
C ASP A 48 -24.48 6.72 3.59
N PHE A 49 -25.77 7.08 3.69
CA PHE A 49 -26.76 6.15 4.21
C PHE A 49 -27.03 4.96 3.27
N GLU A 50 -26.60 5.03 2.04
CA GLU A 50 -26.65 3.91 1.10
C GLU A 50 -25.41 3.01 1.18
N GLY A 51 -24.43 3.40 1.97
CA GLY A 51 -23.19 2.64 2.14
C GLY A 51 -22.07 3.01 1.17
N TYR A 52 -22.29 4.01 0.31
CA TYR A 52 -21.24 4.45 -0.62
C TYR A 52 -20.25 5.37 0.08
N PRO A 53 -18.97 5.28 -0.30
CA PRO A 53 -17.96 6.14 0.30
C PRO A 53 -18.12 7.60 -0.11
N VAL A 54 -17.95 8.50 0.86
CA VAL A 54 -17.80 9.92 0.60
C VAL A 54 -16.31 10.22 0.73
N TRP A 55 -15.65 10.40 -0.40
CA TRP A 55 -14.20 10.54 -0.45
C TRP A 55 -13.72 11.86 0.13
N GLN A 56 -12.52 11.87 0.67
CA GLN A 56 -11.80 13.11 0.90
C GLN A 56 -11.63 13.82 -0.44
N LYS A 57 -11.90 15.11 -0.47
CA LYS A 57 -11.90 15.88 -1.71
C LYS A 57 -10.55 15.82 -2.43
N ASP A 58 -9.47 15.99 -1.69
CA ASP A 58 -8.12 15.96 -2.26
C ASP A 58 -7.75 14.56 -2.74
N TYR A 59 -8.20 13.54 -2.03
CA TYR A 59 -7.96 12.16 -2.45
C TYR A 59 -8.71 11.84 -3.74
N GLU A 60 -9.95 12.29 -3.85
CA GLU A 60 -10.74 12.10 -5.07
C GLU A 60 -10.08 12.79 -6.27
N SER A 61 -9.60 14.01 -6.08
CA SER A 61 -8.84 14.72 -7.10
C SER A 61 -7.59 13.98 -7.51
N PHE A 62 -6.90 13.41 -6.54
CA PHE A 62 -5.69 12.62 -6.76
C PHE A 62 -6.01 11.37 -7.59
N MET A 63 -7.07 10.64 -7.25
CA MET A 63 -7.49 9.47 -8.01
C MET A 63 -7.76 9.83 -9.47
N ASN A 64 -8.49 10.92 -9.69
CA ASN A 64 -8.87 11.36 -11.02
C ASN A 64 -7.66 11.81 -11.83
N ALA A 65 -6.74 12.53 -11.19
CA ALA A 65 -5.55 13.02 -11.86
C ALA A 65 -4.59 11.90 -12.26
N VAL A 66 -4.42 10.91 -11.40
CA VAL A 66 -3.52 9.80 -11.67
C VAL A 66 -4.17 8.72 -12.53
N GLY A 67 -5.47 8.53 -12.37
CA GLY A 67 -6.23 7.60 -13.21
C GLY A 67 -6.41 6.22 -12.61
N PHE A 68 -6.65 6.13 -11.32
CA PHE A 68 -6.97 4.86 -10.67
C PHE A 68 -8.26 4.98 -9.86
N GLN A 69 -8.79 3.84 -9.45
CA GLN A 69 -9.95 3.76 -8.58
C GLN A 69 -9.58 3.09 -7.27
N THR A 70 -10.33 3.40 -6.23
CA THR A 70 -10.08 2.85 -4.89
C THR A 70 -11.27 2.03 -4.45
N LYS A 71 -10.98 0.85 -3.91
CA LYS A 71 -11.96 0.01 -3.23
C LYS A 71 -11.59 -0.03 -1.76
N LEU A 72 -12.59 0.21 -0.92
CA LEU A 72 -12.38 0.16 0.52
C LEU A 72 -12.61 -1.26 1.03
N CYS A 73 -11.81 -1.66 2.00
CA CYS A 73 -12.03 -2.91 2.70
C CYS A 73 -13.34 -2.80 3.47
N LYS A 74 -14.24 -3.76 3.27
CA LYS A 74 -15.50 -3.78 4.02
C LYS A 74 -15.23 -4.26 5.44
N PRO A 75 -15.76 -3.58 6.46
CA PRO A 75 -15.48 -3.95 7.85
C PRO A 75 -15.82 -5.40 8.21
N ARG A 76 -16.74 -6.03 7.48
CA ARG A 76 -17.19 -7.39 7.75
C ARG A 76 -16.65 -8.42 6.78
N HIS A 77 -15.57 -8.09 6.05
CA HIS A 77 -14.93 -9.03 5.14
C HIS A 77 -13.54 -9.36 5.64
N PRO A 78 -13.42 -10.33 6.56
CA PRO A 78 -12.13 -10.66 7.17
C PRO A 78 -11.11 -11.18 6.16
N PHE A 79 -11.57 -11.72 5.04
CA PHE A 79 -10.67 -12.24 4.00
C PHE A 79 -9.78 -11.14 3.42
N THR A 80 -10.37 -10.00 3.04
CA THR A 80 -9.61 -8.90 2.46
C THR A 80 -8.66 -8.28 3.48
N LYS A 81 -9.18 -8.04 4.69
CA LYS A 81 -8.38 -7.49 5.77
C LYS A 81 -7.26 -8.45 6.17
N GLY A 82 -7.55 -9.75 6.17
CA GLY A 82 -6.56 -10.75 6.51
C GLY A 82 -5.34 -10.76 5.59
N LYS A 83 -5.53 -10.48 4.30
CA LYS A 83 -4.40 -10.38 3.35
C LYS A 83 -3.49 -9.22 3.69
N VAL A 84 -4.05 -8.06 4.00
CA VAL A 84 -3.28 -6.87 4.38
C VAL A 84 -2.53 -7.14 5.68
N GLU A 85 -3.20 -7.68 6.67
CA GLU A 85 -2.59 -7.99 7.96
C GLU A 85 -1.46 -9.00 7.83
N ARG A 86 -1.63 -10.02 7.00
CA ARG A 86 -0.58 -11.01 6.76
C ARG A 86 0.62 -10.38 6.07
N PHE A 87 0.39 -9.47 5.13
CA PHE A 87 1.50 -8.79 4.47
C PHE A 87 2.26 -7.90 5.45
N ILE A 88 1.56 -7.14 6.27
CA ILE A 88 2.19 -6.29 7.28
C ILE A 88 3.01 -7.14 8.25
N ARG A 89 2.47 -8.26 8.70
CA ARG A 89 3.18 -9.19 9.57
C ARG A 89 4.42 -9.74 8.88
N PHE A 90 4.29 -10.11 7.61
CA PHE A 90 5.41 -10.60 6.82
C PHE A 90 6.54 -9.56 6.76
N VAL A 91 6.20 -8.30 6.53
CA VAL A 91 7.18 -7.21 6.51
C VAL A 91 7.84 -7.05 7.87
N LYS A 92 7.05 -7.06 8.94
CA LYS A 92 7.58 -6.92 10.30
C LYS A 92 8.52 -8.07 10.65
N ASP A 93 8.14 -9.29 10.33
CA ASP A 93 8.91 -10.47 10.73
C ASP A 93 10.14 -10.69 9.85
N ASN A 94 10.05 -10.36 8.58
CA ASN A 94 11.12 -10.68 7.61
C ASN A 94 11.98 -9.49 7.23
N PHE A 95 11.49 -8.28 7.41
CA PHE A 95 12.25 -7.08 7.11
C PHE A 95 12.68 -6.32 8.35
N LEU A 96 11.73 -5.94 9.20
CA LEU A 96 12.01 -5.07 10.35
C LEU A 96 12.69 -5.76 11.52
N ALA A 97 12.38 -7.03 11.76
CA ALA A 97 12.89 -7.73 12.93
C ALA A 97 14.42 -7.77 12.94
N GLY A 98 15.00 -7.21 13.99
CA GLY A 98 16.46 -7.21 14.17
C GLY A 98 17.23 -6.27 13.24
N ARG A 99 16.55 -5.45 12.46
CA ARG A 99 17.21 -4.57 11.49
C ARG A 99 17.63 -3.26 12.14
N SER A 100 18.87 -2.86 11.86
CA SER A 100 19.41 -1.57 12.31
C SER A 100 19.33 -0.55 11.18
N PHE A 101 19.00 0.70 11.52
CA PHE A 101 18.99 1.79 10.56
C PHE A 101 19.28 3.11 11.27
N TRP A 102 19.80 4.08 10.51
CA TRP A 102 20.22 5.39 11.05
C TRP A 102 19.05 6.36 11.18
N ASN A 103 18.17 6.35 10.18
CA ASN A 103 17.05 7.28 10.11
C ASN A 103 16.03 6.70 9.13
N LEU A 104 14.94 7.44 8.92
CA LEU A 104 13.87 6.99 8.04
C LEU A 104 14.33 6.84 6.58
N THR A 105 15.20 7.73 6.11
CA THR A 105 15.75 7.65 4.76
C THR A 105 16.54 6.36 4.56
N ASP A 106 17.38 6.02 5.53
CA ASP A 106 18.13 4.78 5.49
C ASP A 106 17.23 3.56 5.54
N LEU A 107 16.21 3.59 6.41
CA LEU A 107 15.25 2.49 6.50
C LEU A 107 14.53 2.28 5.16
N ASN A 108 14.12 3.35 4.51
CA ASN A 108 13.42 3.26 3.23
C ASN A 108 14.33 2.78 2.10
N ARG A 109 15.60 3.15 2.14
CA ARG A 109 16.58 2.61 1.20
C ARG A 109 16.71 1.09 1.36
N GLN A 110 16.82 0.63 2.60
CA GLN A 110 16.88 -0.80 2.89
C GLN A 110 15.58 -1.51 2.49
N ALA A 111 14.44 -0.87 2.72
CA ALA A 111 13.15 -1.42 2.34
C ALA A 111 13.04 -1.61 0.81
N LEU A 112 13.52 -0.65 0.05
CA LEU A 112 13.49 -0.76 -1.42
C LEU A 112 14.39 -1.90 -1.89
N GLU A 113 15.59 -2.02 -1.34
CA GLU A 113 16.49 -3.12 -1.68
C GLU A 113 15.87 -4.47 -1.34
N TRP A 114 15.20 -4.56 -0.19
CA TRP A 114 14.50 -5.77 0.22
C TRP A 114 13.36 -6.11 -0.73
N CYS A 115 12.60 -5.11 -1.15
CA CYS A 115 11.51 -5.29 -2.10
C CYS A 115 12.03 -5.78 -3.46
N GLU A 116 13.14 -5.23 -3.93
CA GLU A 116 13.73 -5.65 -5.19
C GLU A 116 14.16 -7.11 -5.17
N LYS A 117 14.78 -7.55 -4.08
CA LYS A 117 15.15 -8.95 -3.91
C LYS A 117 13.93 -9.87 -3.86
N HIS A 118 12.91 -9.45 -3.12
CA HIS A 118 11.68 -10.23 -3.00
C HIS A 118 10.97 -10.37 -4.34
N ASN A 119 10.87 -9.27 -5.07
CA ASN A 119 10.21 -9.26 -6.37
C ASN A 119 10.98 -10.09 -7.41
N ASP A 120 12.30 -10.07 -7.33
CA ASP A 120 13.15 -10.86 -8.20
C ASP A 120 12.94 -12.37 -7.97
N GLN A 121 12.91 -12.77 -6.71
CA GLN A 121 12.66 -14.17 -6.35
C GLN A 121 11.28 -14.62 -6.80
N TYR A 122 10.29 -13.75 -6.68
CA TYR A 122 8.93 -14.06 -7.11
C TYR A 122 8.87 -14.32 -8.61
N HIS A 123 9.54 -13.49 -9.39
CA HIS A 123 9.58 -13.65 -10.85
C HIS A 123 10.26 -14.93 -11.31
N ARG A 124 11.21 -15.44 -10.54
CA ARG A 124 11.87 -16.69 -10.88
C ARG A 124 10.98 -17.91 -10.61
N GLN A 125 10.06 -17.79 -9.69
CA GLN A 125 9.21 -18.90 -9.29
C GLN A 125 7.91 -18.97 -10.08
N ILE A 126 7.43 -17.83 -10.54
CA ILE A 126 6.13 -17.71 -11.20
C ILE A 126 6.29 -16.89 -12.46
N ASP A 127 5.92 -17.48 -13.61
CA ASP A 127 6.02 -16.80 -14.90
C ASP A 127 4.95 -15.74 -15.10
N ASP A 128 3.87 -15.80 -14.33
CA ASP A 128 2.75 -14.87 -14.49
C ASP A 128 2.97 -13.57 -13.74
N ILE A 129 2.70 -12.47 -14.42
CA ILE A 129 2.77 -11.14 -13.83
C ILE A 129 1.41 -10.84 -13.19
N PRO A 130 1.37 -10.45 -11.92
CA PRO A 130 0.12 -10.09 -11.28
C PRO A 130 -0.56 -8.92 -11.97
N ASN A 131 -1.88 -9.01 -12.11
CA ASN A 131 -2.66 -8.00 -12.82
C ASN A 131 -3.13 -6.86 -11.94
N TYR A 132 -2.91 -6.93 -10.64
CA TYR A 132 -3.33 -5.89 -9.70
C TYR A 132 -2.37 -5.80 -8.53
N LEU A 133 -2.41 -4.67 -7.86
CA LEU A 133 -1.51 -4.37 -6.74
C LEU A 133 -2.33 -4.08 -5.49
N HIS A 134 -1.75 -4.45 -4.34
CA HIS A 134 -2.30 -4.13 -3.04
C HIS A 134 -1.48 -3.00 -2.43
N ALA A 135 -1.98 -1.78 -2.52
CA ALA A 135 -1.30 -0.63 -1.97
C ALA A 135 -1.55 -0.45 -0.47
N SER A 136 -2.66 -0.98 0.01
CA SER A 136 -3.06 -0.78 1.42
C SER A 136 -2.03 -1.30 2.41
N GLY A 137 -1.38 -2.43 2.09
CA GLY A 137 -0.35 -2.97 2.96
C GLY A 137 0.80 -2.00 3.15
N CYS A 138 1.17 -1.29 2.10
CA CYS A 138 2.25 -0.31 2.15
C CYS A 138 1.86 0.91 2.99
N MET A 139 0.62 1.31 2.87
CA MET A 139 0.11 2.49 3.59
C MET A 139 -0.02 2.22 5.09
N SER A 140 -0.40 1.02 5.46
CA SER A 140 -0.63 0.69 6.87
C SER A 140 0.64 0.62 7.69
N VAL A 141 1.79 0.59 7.06
CA VAL A 141 3.08 0.51 7.75
C VAL A 141 3.59 1.89 8.13
N ALA A 142 2.97 2.94 7.64
CA ALA A 142 3.35 4.31 7.96
C ALA A 142 3.03 4.62 9.42
N GLN A 143 4.04 4.65 10.26
CA GLN A 143 3.88 4.95 11.68
C GLN A 143 5.02 5.75 12.22
#